data_db35b7b7d8aa8f0be24f1d366191520b
#
_entry.id   db35b7b7d8aa8f0be24f1d366191520b
#
_cell.length_a   1.000
_cell.length_b   1.000
_cell.length_c   1.000
_cell.angle_alpha   90.00
_cell.angle_beta   90.00
_cell.angle_gamma   90.00
#
_symmetry.space_group_name_H-M   'P 1'
#
loop_
_entity.id
_entity.type
_entity.pdbx_description
1 polymer ?
#
loop_
_entity_poly.entity_id
_entity_poly.type
_entity_poly.pdbx_seq_one_letter_code
_entity_poly.pdbx_strand_id
1 'polypeptide(L)'
;MVEKLNALGYPLDYDEIACEAKGSVGRPHIARAMVSHGYVADTREAFDRFLADGAPAYVAGERLSMAEALPLMQESGFVPVLAHPMELEKTGALLRHLLGVWQEQGLRGVEVYHPSAGRATPLLDLTARRMGFLVTGGSDFHGDGDRHGMVGCTAPMWARAADDVEKLLQAVEAAEIM
;
A
#
# COMPACT_ATOMS: atom_id res chain seq x y z
N MET A 1 19.57 -2.23 -2.16
CA MET A 1 19.51 -1.89 -0.72
C MET A 1 20.46 -2.76 0.10
N VAL A 2 20.42 -4.08 0.03
CA VAL A 2 21.33 -4.99 0.77
C VAL A 2 22.79 -4.64 0.49
N GLU A 3 23.19 -4.47 -0.76
CA GLU A 3 24.56 -4.05 -1.12
C GLU A 3 25.00 -2.74 -0.46
N LYS A 4 24.07 -1.75 -0.36
CA LYS A 4 24.37 -0.49 0.32
C LYS A 4 24.52 -0.68 1.83
N LEU A 5 23.70 -1.52 2.46
CA LEU A 5 23.85 -1.87 3.87
C LEU A 5 25.17 -2.56 4.14
N ASN A 6 25.56 -3.51 3.27
CA ASN A 6 26.85 -4.18 3.36
C ASN A 6 28.02 -3.17 3.27
N ALA A 7 27.96 -2.22 2.35
CA ALA A 7 28.95 -1.15 2.23
C ALA A 7 28.98 -0.20 3.43
N LEU A 8 27.85 -0.05 4.15
CA LEU A 8 27.75 0.75 5.38
C LEU A 8 28.21 -0.01 6.64
N GLY A 9 28.64 -1.27 6.51
CA GLY A 9 29.12 -2.08 7.63
C GLY A 9 28.02 -2.89 8.32
N TYR A 10 26.86 -3.10 7.67
CA TYR A 10 25.75 -3.93 8.13
C TYR A 10 25.57 -5.14 7.20
N PRO A 11 26.45 -6.15 7.26
CA PRO A 11 26.44 -7.27 6.34
C PRO A 11 25.16 -8.10 6.45
N LEU A 12 24.46 -8.26 5.33
CA LEU A 12 23.28 -9.08 5.17
C LEU A 12 23.41 -9.92 3.90
N ASP A 13 22.86 -11.13 3.94
CA ASP A 13 22.75 -12.00 2.77
C ASP A 13 21.36 -11.85 2.11
N TYR A 14 21.36 -11.52 0.83
CA TYR A 14 20.12 -11.35 0.07
C TYR A 14 19.38 -12.70 -0.10
N ASP A 15 20.11 -13.79 -0.30
CA ASP A 15 19.50 -15.11 -0.54
C ASP A 15 18.81 -15.63 0.71
N GLU A 16 19.37 -15.38 1.89
CA GLU A 16 18.72 -15.70 3.17
C GLU A 16 17.41 -14.91 3.33
N ILE A 17 17.43 -13.61 3.05
CA ILE A 17 16.24 -12.75 3.11
C ILE A 17 15.18 -13.20 2.10
N ALA A 18 15.58 -13.56 0.89
CA ALA A 18 14.68 -14.04 -0.16
C ALA A 18 14.04 -15.39 0.20
N CYS A 19 14.79 -16.29 0.83
CA CYS A 19 14.28 -17.56 1.32
C CYS A 19 13.19 -17.38 2.38
N GLU A 20 13.38 -16.45 3.32
CA GLU A 20 12.40 -16.14 4.36
C GLU A 20 11.16 -15.41 3.80
N ALA A 21 11.32 -14.58 2.78
CA ALA A 21 10.24 -13.81 2.18
C ALA A 21 9.18 -14.66 1.46
N LYS A 22 9.53 -15.89 1.03
CA LYS A 22 8.65 -16.80 0.27
C LYS A 22 7.99 -16.14 -0.96
N GLY A 23 8.60 -15.11 -1.50
CA GLY A 23 8.07 -14.32 -2.62
C GLY A 23 8.91 -13.07 -2.89
N SER A 24 8.26 -11.97 -3.25
CA SER A 24 8.96 -10.72 -3.53
C SER A 24 9.59 -10.12 -2.27
N VAL A 25 10.89 -9.82 -2.33
CA VAL A 25 11.62 -9.19 -1.24
C VAL A 25 11.32 -7.68 -1.22
N GLY A 26 10.67 -7.23 -0.13
CA GLY A 26 10.42 -5.81 0.12
C GLY A 26 11.25 -5.25 1.28
N ARG A 27 11.22 -3.94 1.46
CA ARG A 27 11.89 -3.25 2.59
C ARG A 27 11.57 -3.85 3.97
N PRO A 28 10.34 -4.29 4.28
CA PRO A 28 10.04 -4.92 5.57
C PRO A 28 10.85 -6.20 5.84
N HIS A 29 11.17 -6.98 4.79
CA HIS A 29 12.00 -8.18 4.93
C HIS A 29 13.44 -7.80 5.29
N ILE A 30 13.99 -6.77 4.64
CA ILE A 30 15.34 -6.24 4.96
C ILE A 30 15.36 -5.69 6.38
N ALA A 31 14.33 -4.93 6.79
CA ALA A 31 14.21 -4.40 8.14
C ALA A 31 14.20 -5.51 9.20
N ARG A 32 13.44 -6.58 9.00
CA ARG A 32 13.45 -7.75 9.90
C ARG A 32 14.81 -8.43 9.97
N ALA A 33 15.49 -8.59 8.84
CA ALA A 33 16.85 -9.15 8.82
C ALA A 33 17.83 -8.27 9.62
N MET A 34 17.71 -6.93 9.54
CA MET A 34 18.54 -6.04 10.36
C MET A 34 18.26 -6.21 11.85
N VAL A 35 17.01 -6.40 12.24
CA VAL A 35 16.64 -6.67 13.64
C VAL A 35 17.19 -8.01 14.10
N SER A 36 17.05 -9.07 13.31
CA SER A 36 17.54 -10.43 13.67
C SER A 36 19.06 -10.47 13.82
N HIS A 37 19.80 -9.64 13.08
CA HIS A 37 21.26 -9.50 13.21
C HIS A 37 21.67 -8.52 14.33
N GLY A 38 20.72 -7.90 15.02
CA GLY A 38 21.01 -6.97 16.12
C GLY A 38 21.58 -5.62 15.67
N TYR A 39 21.41 -5.25 14.40
CA TYR A 39 21.90 -3.97 13.85
C TYR A 39 21.01 -2.79 14.24
N VAL A 40 19.74 -3.07 14.53
CA VAL A 40 18.73 -2.12 15.00
C VAL A 40 17.83 -2.78 16.03
N ALA A 41 17.18 -2.00 16.89
CA ALA A 41 16.32 -2.50 17.95
C ALA A 41 14.96 -3.00 17.41
N ASP A 42 14.43 -2.35 16.39
CA ASP A 42 13.15 -2.69 15.77
C ASP A 42 13.12 -2.28 14.29
N THR A 43 12.06 -2.68 13.59
CA THR A 43 11.87 -2.37 12.18
C THR A 43 11.73 -0.88 11.92
N ARG A 44 11.16 -0.12 12.86
CA ARG A 44 11.01 1.32 12.76
C ARG A 44 12.37 2.00 12.70
N GLU A 45 13.29 1.63 13.59
CA GLU A 45 14.66 2.14 13.58
C GLU A 45 15.36 1.81 12.25
N ALA A 46 15.13 0.60 11.70
CA ALA A 46 15.66 0.24 10.38
C ALA A 46 15.18 1.19 9.29
N PHE A 47 13.88 1.51 9.27
CA PHE A 47 13.33 2.46 8.29
C PHE A 47 13.88 3.87 8.52
N ASP A 48 13.80 4.39 9.73
CA ASP A 48 14.18 5.78 10.05
C ASP A 48 15.67 6.06 9.73
N ARG A 49 16.54 5.08 9.96
CA ARG A 49 17.98 5.25 9.78
C ARG A 49 18.52 4.85 8.41
N PHE A 50 17.89 3.87 7.73
CA PHE A 50 18.52 3.22 6.59
C PHE A 50 17.61 3.04 5.37
N LEU A 51 16.32 2.73 5.52
CA LEU A 51 15.48 2.19 4.45
C LEU A 51 14.38 3.14 3.95
N ALA A 52 14.05 4.20 4.71
CA ALA A 52 13.07 5.20 4.29
C ALA A 52 13.56 5.97 3.05
N ASP A 53 12.63 6.63 2.37
CA ASP A 53 12.94 7.42 1.17
C ASP A 53 13.97 8.51 1.52
N GLY A 54 15.08 8.52 0.80
CA GLY A 54 16.21 9.42 1.05
C GLY A 54 17.22 8.93 2.10
N ALA A 55 16.97 7.82 2.80
CA ALA A 55 17.91 7.25 3.77
C ALA A 55 19.13 6.59 3.08
N PRO A 56 20.27 6.37 3.82
CA PRO A 56 21.52 5.94 3.22
C PRO A 56 21.49 4.66 2.38
N ALA A 57 20.69 3.67 2.80
CA ALA A 57 20.57 2.41 2.07
C ALA A 57 19.39 2.40 1.08
N TYR A 58 18.63 3.50 1.00
CA TYR A 58 17.52 3.60 0.06
C TYR A 58 17.99 3.48 -1.38
N VAL A 59 17.24 2.73 -2.17
CA VAL A 59 17.37 2.64 -3.63
C VAL A 59 16.00 2.93 -4.21
N ALA A 60 15.89 4.03 -4.94
CA ALA A 60 14.70 4.33 -5.71
C ALA A 60 14.56 3.24 -6.80
N GLY A 61 13.46 2.51 -6.76
CA GLY A 61 13.08 1.65 -7.88
C GLY A 61 12.49 2.48 -9.02
N GLU A 62 12.57 1.99 -10.23
CA GLU A 62 11.74 2.50 -11.31
C GLU A 62 10.28 2.25 -10.94
N ARG A 63 9.50 3.31 -10.86
CA ARG A 63 8.07 3.26 -10.56
C ARG A 63 7.33 3.87 -11.73
N LEU A 64 6.34 3.15 -12.22
CA LEU A 64 5.40 3.72 -13.16
C LEU A 64 4.62 4.85 -12.49
N SER A 65 4.38 5.93 -13.22
CA SER A 65 3.43 6.94 -12.83
C SER A 65 2.00 6.36 -12.86
N MET A 66 1.04 7.03 -12.22
CA MET A 66 -0.37 6.62 -12.31
C MET A 66 -0.86 6.62 -13.77
N ALA A 67 -0.41 7.58 -14.57
CA ALA A 67 -0.77 7.67 -15.98
C ALA A 67 -0.24 6.50 -16.84
N GLU A 68 0.85 5.87 -16.42
CA GLU A 68 1.41 4.68 -17.07
C GLU A 68 0.83 3.38 -16.50
N ALA A 69 0.67 3.31 -15.18
CA ALA A 69 0.24 2.09 -14.51
C ALA A 69 -1.24 1.77 -14.73
N LEU A 70 -2.13 2.77 -14.65
CA LEU A 70 -3.57 2.55 -14.73
C LEU A 70 -4.04 1.96 -16.07
N PRO A 71 -3.59 2.46 -17.24
CA PRO A 71 -3.91 1.82 -18.52
C PRO A 71 -3.41 0.38 -18.62
N LEU A 72 -2.17 0.11 -18.18
CA LEU A 72 -1.61 -1.24 -18.19
C LEU A 72 -2.42 -2.22 -17.32
N MET A 73 -2.87 -1.78 -16.15
CA MET A 73 -3.73 -2.60 -15.29
C MET A 73 -5.07 -2.91 -15.95
N GLN A 74 -5.68 -1.93 -16.62
CA GLN A 74 -6.95 -2.14 -17.34
C GLN A 74 -6.79 -3.10 -18.52
N GLU A 75 -5.77 -2.90 -19.34
CA GLU A 75 -5.45 -3.78 -20.48
C GLU A 75 -5.16 -5.23 -20.04
N SER A 76 -4.70 -5.40 -18.79
CA SER A 76 -4.47 -6.72 -18.19
C SER A 76 -5.70 -7.31 -17.48
N GLY A 77 -6.89 -6.68 -17.58
CA GLY A 77 -8.11 -7.16 -16.94
C GLY A 77 -8.17 -6.93 -15.42
N PHE A 78 -7.34 -6.04 -14.86
CA PHE A 78 -7.40 -5.70 -13.45
C PHE A 78 -8.38 -4.57 -13.14
N VAL A 79 -8.86 -4.55 -11.89
CA VAL A 79 -9.64 -3.45 -11.32
C VAL A 79 -8.73 -2.61 -10.43
N PRO A 80 -8.22 -1.45 -10.90
CA PRO A 80 -7.30 -0.63 -10.12
C PRO A 80 -7.99 0.01 -8.91
N VAL A 81 -7.40 -0.19 -7.72
CA VAL A 81 -7.86 0.40 -6.45
C VAL A 81 -6.70 1.16 -5.81
N LEU A 82 -6.93 2.41 -5.42
CA LEU A 82 -5.95 3.21 -4.69
C LEU A 82 -5.92 2.79 -3.22
N ALA A 83 -4.80 2.23 -2.78
CA ALA A 83 -4.57 1.84 -1.40
C ALA A 83 -4.24 3.06 -0.52
N HIS A 84 -4.64 3.02 0.77
CA HIS A 84 -4.34 3.98 1.85
C HIS A 84 -4.15 5.45 1.38
N PRO A 85 -5.14 6.08 0.71
CA PRO A 85 -5.00 7.39 0.05
C PRO A 85 -4.62 8.51 1.00
N MET A 86 -4.93 8.40 2.29
CA MET A 86 -4.60 9.40 3.30
C MET A 86 -3.10 9.44 3.67
N GLU A 87 -2.32 8.46 3.23
CA GLU A 87 -0.86 8.50 3.35
C GLU A 87 -0.21 9.34 2.25
N LEU A 88 -0.86 9.43 1.08
CA LEU A 88 -0.40 10.26 -0.02
C LEU A 88 -0.72 11.74 0.22
N GLU A 89 -1.95 12.03 0.62
CA GLU A 89 -2.43 13.40 0.74
C GLU A 89 -3.47 13.53 1.86
N LYS A 90 -3.20 14.43 2.80
CA LYS A 90 -4.05 14.66 3.98
C LYS A 90 -5.09 15.75 3.80
N THR A 91 -5.01 16.54 2.72
CA THR A 91 -6.00 17.57 2.42
C THR A 91 -7.09 17.05 1.49
N GLY A 92 -8.34 17.04 1.96
CA GLY A 92 -9.45 16.46 1.20
C GLY A 92 -9.72 17.13 -0.16
N ALA A 93 -9.31 18.38 -0.36
CA ALA A 93 -9.47 19.09 -1.62
C ALA A 93 -8.51 18.59 -2.71
N LEU A 94 -7.22 18.46 -2.38
CA LEU A 94 -6.21 17.95 -3.30
C LEU A 94 -6.44 16.47 -3.59
N LEU A 95 -6.76 15.67 -2.58
CA LEU A 95 -7.08 14.25 -2.78
C LEU A 95 -8.26 14.08 -3.75
N ARG A 96 -9.35 14.87 -3.58
CA ARG A 96 -10.50 14.81 -4.51
C ARG A 96 -10.10 15.17 -5.94
N HIS A 97 -9.25 16.16 -6.12
CA HIS A 97 -8.74 16.53 -7.45
C HIS A 97 -7.94 15.39 -8.07
N LEU A 98 -6.99 14.81 -7.33
CA LEU A 98 -6.18 13.67 -7.79
C LEU A 98 -7.05 12.45 -8.12
N LEU A 99 -8.04 12.13 -7.29
CA LEU A 99 -8.98 11.05 -7.56
C LEU A 99 -9.74 11.27 -8.88
N GLY A 100 -10.15 12.50 -9.18
CA GLY A 100 -10.79 12.84 -10.46
C GLY A 100 -9.89 12.60 -11.65
N VAL A 101 -8.64 13.08 -11.58
CA VAL A 101 -7.65 12.88 -12.65
C VAL A 101 -7.36 11.38 -12.85
N TRP A 102 -7.17 10.62 -11.79
CA TRP A 102 -6.88 9.19 -11.89
C TRP A 102 -8.10 8.36 -12.32
N GLN A 103 -9.31 8.81 -11.99
CA GLN A 103 -10.54 8.18 -12.48
C GLN A 103 -10.65 8.25 -14.01
N GLU A 104 -10.29 9.40 -14.60
CA GLU A 104 -10.23 9.57 -16.06
C GLU A 104 -9.15 8.67 -16.68
N GLN A 105 -8.09 8.35 -15.94
CA GLN A 105 -7.02 7.43 -16.36
C GLN A 105 -7.33 5.95 -16.08
N GLY A 106 -8.46 5.64 -15.44
CA GLY A 106 -8.92 4.28 -15.24
C GLY A 106 -8.92 3.77 -13.81
N LEU A 107 -8.65 4.60 -12.80
CA LEU A 107 -8.83 4.21 -11.40
C LEU A 107 -10.31 3.88 -11.13
N ARG A 108 -10.57 2.71 -10.55
CA ARG A 108 -11.93 2.19 -10.33
C ARG A 108 -12.36 2.18 -8.87
N GLY A 109 -11.42 2.09 -7.94
CA GLY A 109 -11.73 1.99 -6.52
C GLY A 109 -10.79 2.77 -5.62
N VAL A 110 -11.21 2.93 -4.36
CA VAL A 110 -10.44 3.61 -3.30
C VAL A 110 -10.57 2.81 -2.01
N GLU A 111 -9.45 2.56 -1.35
CA GLU A 111 -9.43 1.98 -0.02
C GLU A 111 -9.77 3.06 1.01
N VAL A 112 -11.02 3.05 1.44
CA VAL A 112 -11.59 4.03 2.38
C VAL A 112 -11.37 3.62 3.83
N TYR A 113 -11.59 2.33 4.11
CA TYR A 113 -11.58 1.78 5.47
C TYR A 113 -10.19 1.24 5.81
N HIS A 114 -9.24 2.15 5.96
CA HIS A 114 -7.85 1.88 6.34
C HIS A 114 -7.51 2.63 7.65
N PRO A 115 -6.66 2.08 8.54
CA PRO A 115 -6.29 2.73 9.80
C PRO A 115 -5.78 4.17 9.65
N SER A 116 -5.02 4.47 8.59
CA SER A 116 -4.49 5.81 8.31
C SER A 116 -5.57 6.85 8.02
N ALA A 117 -6.77 6.45 7.58
CA ALA A 117 -7.87 7.37 7.30
C ALA A 117 -8.48 7.94 8.59
N GLY A 118 -8.53 7.17 9.68
CA GLY A 118 -8.93 7.63 10.99
C GLY A 118 -10.22 8.45 10.98
N ARG A 119 -10.17 9.68 11.46
CA ARG A 119 -11.32 10.61 11.51
C ARG A 119 -11.77 11.11 10.13
N ALA A 120 -10.94 10.97 9.10
CA ALA A 120 -11.29 11.39 7.74
C ALA A 120 -12.17 10.36 7.01
N THR A 121 -12.29 9.15 7.51
CA THR A 121 -13.04 8.05 6.87
C THR A 121 -14.45 8.43 6.42
N PRO A 122 -15.30 9.10 7.23
CA PRO A 122 -16.66 9.43 6.78
C PRO A 122 -16.67 10.37 5.57
N LEU A 123 -15.75 11.32 5.52
CA LEU A 123 -15.62 12.24 4.40
C LEU A 123 -15.05 11.55 3.17
N LEU A 124 -14.09 10.68 3.35
CA LEU A 124 -13.49 9.88 2.28
C LEU A 124 -14.52 8.92 1.68
N ASP A 125 -15.30 8.21 2.51
CA ASP A 125 -16.39 7.32 2.07
C ASP A 125 -17.44 8.07 1.25
N LEU A 126 -17.91 9.21 1.78
CA LEU A 126 -18.86 10.06 1.06
C LEU A 126 -18.29 10.54 -0.29
N THR A 127 -17.03 10.92 -0.32
CA THR A 127 -16.36 11.40 -1.53
C THR A 127 -16.21 10.29 -2.56
N ALA A 128 -15.69 9.13 -2.17
CA ALA A 128 -15.50 7.98 -3.04
C ALA A 128 -16.84 7.54 -3.67
N ARG A 129 -17.89 7.41 -2.86
CA ARG A 129 -19.21 7.01 -3.35
C ARG A 129 -19.85 8.03 -4.27
N ARG A 130 -19.74 9.33 -3.97
CA ARG A 130 -20.26 10.40 -4.85
C ARG A 130 -19.54 10.47 -6.19
N MET A 131 -18.28 10.11 -6.23
CA MET A 131 -17.51 10.00 -7.46
C MET A 131 -17.71 8.66 -8.18
N GLY A 132 -18.47 7.72 -7.60
CA GLY A 132 -18.78 6.42 -8.23
C GLY A 132 -17.65 5.39 -8.10
N PHE A 133 -16.69 5.58 -7.19
CA PHE A 133 -15.66 4.60 -6.92
C PHE A 133 -16.19 3.36 -6.20
N LEU A 134 -15.59 2.22 -6.49
CA LEU A 134 -15.66 1.04 -5.64
C LEU A 134 -14.97 1.36 -4.30
N VAL A 135 -15.56 0.89 -3.22
CA VAL A 135 -15.02 1.11 -1.86
C VAL A 135 -14.44 -0.18 -1.34
N THR A 136 -13.21 -0.09 -0.85
CA THR A 136 -12.54 -1.23 -0.21
C THR A 136 -12.03 -0.85 1.18
N GLY A 137 -11.51 -1.82 1.90
CA GLY A 137 -10.88 -1.63 3.19
C GLY A 137 -9.89 -2.74 3.53
N GLY A 138 -8.93 -2.42 4.36
CA GLY A 138 -7.91 -3.33 4.84
C GLY A 138 -7.17 -2.79 6.05
N SER A 139 -6.39 -3.64 6.70
CA SER A 139 -5.53 -3.26 7.83
C SER A 139 -4.11 -2.94 7.44
N ASP A 140 -3.72 -3.25 6.21
CA ASP A 140 -2.33 -3.18 5.72
C ASP A 140 -1.34 -3.98 6.60
N PHE A 141 -1.82 -5.11 7.15
CA PHE A 141 -1.04 -5.94 8.06
C PHE A 141 0.15 -6.58 7.35
N HIS A 142 1.36 -6.35 7.88
CA HIS A 142 2.63 -6.83 7.33
C HIS A 142 3.38 -7.83 8.24
N GLY A 143 2.75 -8.30 9.29
CA GLY A 143 3.33 -9.26 10.23
C GLY A 143 3.28 -8.81 11.69
N ASP A 144 3.69 -9.71 12.59
CA ASP A 144 3.70 -9.42 14.02
C ASP A 144 4.66 -8.26 14.35
N GLY A 145 4.21 -7.35 15.22
CA GLY A 145 4.97 -6.15 15.57
C GLY A 145 4.72 -4.96 14.65
N ASP A 146 3.85 -5.12 13.63
CA ASP A 146 3.44 -4.01 12.77
C ASP A 146 2.46 -3.08 13.50
N ARG A 147 2.58 -1.78 13.19
CA ARG A 147 1.69 -0.71 13.69
C ARG A 147 0.28 -0.74 13.06
N HIS A 148 0.08 -1.51 12.02
CA HIS A 148 -1.17 -1.56 11.24
C HIS A 148 -2.26 -2.45 11.85
N GLY A 149 -1.99 -3.08 12.99
CA GLY A 149 -2.98 -3.90 13.71
C GLY A 149 -3.08 -5.33 13.20
N MET A 150 -4.20 -5.99 13.47
CA MET A 150 -4.41 -7.40 13.14
C MET A 150 -5.08 -7.55 11.76
N VAL A 151 -4.87 -8.70 11.13
CA VAL A 151 -5.58 -9.09 9.89
C VAL A 151 -7.09 -8.93 10.07
N GLY A 152 -7.75 -8.30 9.10
CA GLY A 152 -9.20 -8.08 9.10
C GLY A 152 -9.70 -6.93 9.97
N CYS A 153 -8.80 -6.24 10.70
CA CYS A 153 -9.17 -5.05 11.46
C CYS A 153 -9.12 -3.82 10.57
N THR A 154 -10.28 -3.25 10.29
CA THR A 154 -10.40 -1.91 9.70
C THR A 154 -10.83 -0.92 10.78
N ALA A 155 -10.20 0.22 10.86
CA ALA A 155 -10.60 1.27 11.79
C ALA A 155 -10.84 2.58 11.01
N PRO A 156 -12.06 3.14 11.07
CA PRO A 156 -13.26 2.66 11.74
C PRO A 156 -13.91 1.44 11.06
N MET A 157 -14.85 0.80 11.77
CA MET A 157 -15.54 -0.40 11.27
C MET A 157 -16.24 -0.14 9.92
N TRP A 158 -16.04 -1.04 8.97
CA TRP A 158 -16.63 -1.00 7.65
C TRP A 158 -18.06 -1.57 7.64
N ALA A 159 -19.05 -0.72 7.91
CA ALA A 159 -20.44 -1.14 8.11
C ALA A 159 -21.13 -1.71 6.84
N ARG A 160 -20.62 -1.39 5.64
CA ARG A 160 -21.19 -1.83 4.35
C ARG A 160 -20.25 -2.79 3.61
N ALA A 161 -19.40 -3.51 4.33
CA ALA A 161 -18.40 -4.39 3.74
C ALA A 161 -18.98 -5.41 2.77
N ALA A 162 -20.10 -6.06 3.11
CA ALA A 162 -20.71 -7.08 2.27
C ALA A 162 -21.14 -6.51 0.90
N ASP A 163 -21.88 -5.39 0.92
CA ASP A 163 -22.36 -4.75 -0.32
C ASP A 163 -21.20 -4.24 -1.19
N ASP A 164 -20.16 -3.72 -0.57
CA ASP A 164 -19.02 -3.15 -1.29
C ASP A 164 -18.12 -4.27 -1.88
N VAL A 165 -17.94 -5.38 -1.16
CA VAL A 165 -17.25 -6.58 -1.67
C VAL A 165 -17.99 -7.20 -2.84
N GLU A 166 -19.34 -7.30 -2.77
CA GLU A 166 -20.13 -7.81 -3.88
C GLU A 166 -19.95 -6.98 -5.15
N LYS A 167 -19.98 -5.65 -5.04
CA LYS A 167 -19.72 -4.74 -6.17
C LYS A 167 -18.31 -4.89 -6.74
N LEU A 168 -17.31 -5.10 -5.87
CA LEU A 168 -15.94 -5.32 -6.31
C LEU A 168 -15.84 -6.64 -7.10
N LEU A 169 -16.45 -7.72 -6.61
CA LEU A 169 -16.46 -9.01 -7.31
C LEU A 169 -17.13 -8.90 -8.69
N GLN A 170 -18.29 -8.24 -8.78
CA GLN A 170 -18.96 -7.96 -10.05
C GLN A 170 -18.08 -7.17 -11.02
N ALA A 171 -17.31 -6.20 -10.52
CA ALA A 171 -16.41 -5.41 -11.35
C ALA A 171 -15.21 -6.23 -11.86
N VAL A 172 -14.69 -7.15 -11.05
CA VAL A 172 -13.62 -8.09 -11.44
C VAL A 172 -14.12 -9.05 -12.52
N GLU A 173 -15.27 -9.69 -12.31
CA GLU A 173 -15.87 -10.59 -13.30
C GLU A 173 -16.13 -9.88 -14.65
N ALA A 174 -16.58 -8.63 -14.61
CA ALA A 174 -16.78 -7.83 -15.82
C ALA A 174 -15.49 -7.46 -16.53
N ALA A 175 -14.38 -7.31 -15.81
CA ALA A 175 -13.07 -6.98 -16.38
C ALA A 175 -12.40 -8.20 -17.05
N GLU A 176 -12.63 -9.41 -16.56
CA GLU A 176 -12.09 -10.66 -17.15
C GLU A 176 -12.72 -11.01 -18.51
N ILE A 177 -13.88 -10.43 -18.84
CA ILE A 177 -14.64 -10.74 -20.07
C ILE A 177 -14.22 -9.80 -21.23
N MET A 178 -13.53 -8.72 -20.96
CA MET A 178 -13.10 -7.73 -21.97
C MET A 178 -11.72 -8.05 -22.55
#